data_3c5ff58d901d517b766294ef1b29178c
#
_entry.id   3c5ff58d901d517b766294ef1b29178c
#
_cell.length_a   1.000
_cell.length_b   1.000
_cell.length_c   1.000
_cell.angle_alpha   90.00
_cell.angle_beta   90.00
_cell.angle_gamma   90.00
#
_symmetry.space_group_name_H-M   'P 1'
#
loop_
_entity.id
_entity.type
_entity.pdbx_description
1 polymer ?
#
loop_
_entity_poly.entity_id
_entity_poly.type
_entity_poly.pdbx_seq_one_letter_code
_entity_poly.pdbx_strand_id
1 'polypeptide(L)'
;MKILKNAAAIVVAVFMLVMPAGAEDEKKYIKWVDFGVTAQALDDAASLDIKSYESGSRADWVSALAHLGAKYGGDFSRYKKSDLKAAFEKLSADPAAFDDEKYYPYYKQAYGAVISGWLGEYYVRDGEKLTKKYGIKAFSPIAGGYYYSDYDDFGASRLYGYRRRHLGHDMLGSVGTPIIAMEAGYVEAVGWNMYGGWRIGIRSFDGLRYYYYAHLRKDHPFCGDIKEGDTVYAGQVIGYLGMTGYSAKKNVNNINVPHLHVGMQLIFDPSQKDGINQIWIDMYAITGFLSKYRSYVFKGDDGEYHAKNPTEDFSLPD
;
A
#
# COMPACT_ATOMS: atom_id res chain seq x y z
N MET A 1 56.64 2.21 -70.42
CA MET A 1 56.12 3.55 -70.18
C MET A 1 54.94 3.42 -69.25
N LYS A 2 55.19 3.65 -67.93
CA LYS A 2 54.16 3.48 -66.90
C LYS A 2 53.57 4.82 -66.51
N ILE A 3 52.28 4.99 -66.69
CA ILE A 3 51.54 6.16 -66.25
C ILE A 3 51.05 5.95 -64.84
N LEU A 4 51.60 6.69 -63.87
CA LEU A 4 51.05 6.78 -62.51
C LEU A 4 49.83 7.65 -62.53
N LYS A 5 48.72 7.10 -62.03
CA LYS A 5 47.52 7.88 -61.66
C LYS A 5 47.55 8.19 -60.20
N ASN A 6 47.71 9.46 -59.84
CA ASN A 6 47.53 9.95 -58.46
C ASN A 6 46.03 10.01 -58.15
N ALA A 7 45.59 9.26 -57.15
CA ALA A 7 44.29 9.40 -56.54
C ALA A 7 44.45 10.22 -55.26
N ALA A 8 43.90 11.44 -55.26
CA ALA A 8 43.80 12.26 -54.03
C ALA A 8 42.62 11.75 -53.18
N ALA A 9 42.90 11.26 -52.01
CA ALA A 9 41.88 10.90 -51.01
C ALA A 9 41.42 12.19 -50.28
N ILE A 10 40.15 12.55 -50.50
CA ILE A 10 39.50 13.62 -49.72
C ILE A 10 39.04 13.03 -48.38
N VAL A 11 39.72 13.43 -47.29
CA VAL A 11 39.28 13.08 -45.95
C VAL A 11 38.21 14.09 -45.49
N VAL A 12 36.94 13.65 -45.50
CA VAL A 12 35.85 14.40 -44.92
C VAL A 12 35.83 14.13 -43.42
N ALA A 13 36.33 15.11 -42.66
CA ALA A 13 36.23 15.11 -41.21
C ALA A 13 34.77 15.42 -40.79
N VAL A 14 33.98 14.43 -40.41
CA VAL A 14 32.66 14.63 -39.78
C VAL A 14 32.89 15.05 -38.34
N PHE A 15 32.76 16.34 -38.05
CA PHE A 15 32.64 16.83 -36.68
C PHE A 15 31.27 16.43 -36.17
N MET A 16 31.18 15.33 -35.41
CA MET A 16 30.04 15.09 -34.54
C MET A 16 30.09 16.10 -33.39
N LEU A 17 29.20 17.11 -33.45
CA LEU A 17 28.85 17.92 -32.30
C LEU A 17 28.20 16.99 -31.27
N VAL A 18 28.96 16.55 -30.29
CA VAL A 18 28.40 15.96 -29.06
C VAL A 18 27.77 17.14 -28.31
N MET A 19 26.47 17.32 -28.48
CA MET A 19 25.69 18.16 -27.57
C MET A 19 25.85 17.53 -26.17
N PRO A 20 26.18 18.29 -25.13
CA PRO A 20 26.10 17.76 -23.78
C PRO A 20 24.63 17.39 -23.56
N ALA A 21 24.36 16.12 -23.27
CA ALA A 21 23.08 15.69 -22.75
C ALA A 21 22.80 16.62 -21.55
N GLY A 22 21.77 17.46 -21.64
CA GLY A 22 21.33 18.26 -20.53
C GLY A 22 21.14 17.29 -19.35
N ALA A 23 21.78 17.57 -18.22
CA ALA A 23 21.48 16.89 -17.00
C ALA A 23 20.00 17.13 -16.75
N GLU A 24 19.15 16.11 -16.97
CA GLU A 24 17.79 16.12 -16.45
C GLU A 24 17.94 16.37 -14.96
N ASP A 25 17.33 17.42 -14.44
CA ASP A 25 17.24 17.68 -13.01
C ASP A 25 16.69 16.41 -12.37
N GLU A 26 17.56 15.67 -11.68
CA GLU A 26 17.20 14.40 -11.04
C GLU A 26 16.07 14.70 -10.05
N LYS A 27 14.83 14.37 -10.42
CA LYS A 27 13.66 14.59 -9.57
C LYS A 27 13.94 14.00 -8.21
N LYS A 28 14.03 14.86 -7.20
CA LYS A 28 14.29 14.46 -5.81
C LYS A 28 13.00 13.89 -5.22
N TYR A 29 12.85 12.57 -5.24
CA TYR A 29 11.78 11.87 -4.55
C TYR A 29 12.37 10.82 -3.59
N ILE A 30 11.57 10.36 -2.62
CA ILE A 30 11.97 9.30 -1.69
C ILE A 30 12.20 8.00 -2.46
N LYS A 31 13.41 7.43 -2.32
CA LYS A 31 13.82 6.18 -2.98
C LYS A 31 13.78 4.96 -2.03
N TRP A 32 13.57 5.18 -0.75
CA TRP A 32 13.54 4.13 0.27
C TRP A 32 12.72 4.58 1.48
N VAL A 33 11.91 3.67 2.02
CA VAL A 33 11.14 3.85 3.27
C VAL A 33 11.27 2.59 4.09
N ASP A 34 11.64 2.75 5.34
CA ASP A 34 11.52 1.74 6.38
C ASP A 34 10.40 2.16 7.34
N PHE A 35 9.33 1.38 7.38
CA PHE A 35 8.18 1.64 8.23
C PHE A 35 8.18 0.69 9.42
N GLY A 36 9.06 0.97 10.39
CA GLY A 36 9.21 0.16 11.60
C GLY A 36 8.18 0.43 12.71
N VAL A 37 7.08 1.14 12.40
CA VAL A 37 6.04 1.48 13.40
C VAL A 37 5.30 0.23 13.84
N THR A 38 5.30 -0.06 15.15
CA THR A 38 4.63 -1.25 15.70
C THR A 38 3.10 -1.11 15.67
N ALA A 39 2.39 -2.24 15.63
CA ALA A 39 0.92 -2.27 15.73
C ALA A 39 0.39 -1.53 16.97
N GLN A 40 1.12 -1.64 18.11
CA GLN A 40 0.77 -0.92 19.34
C GLN A 40 0.92 0.60 19.19
N ALA A 41 1.99 1.07 18.54
CA ALA A 41 2.19 2.49 18.30
C ALA A 41 1.13 3.08 17.35
N LEU A 42 0.74 2.33 16.31
CA LEU A 42 -0.36 2.69 15.42
C LEU A 42 -1.70 2.81 16.17
N ASP A 43 -2.03 1.84 17.02
CA ASP A 43 -3.26 1.81 17.79
C ASP A 43 -3.35 2.98 18.80
N ASP A 44 -2.26 3.21 19.52
CA ASP A 44 -2.18 4.32 20.47
C ASP A 44 -2.27 5.68 19.76
N ALA A 45 -1.61 5.83 18.59
CA ALA A 45 -1.62 7.07 17.84
C ALA A 45 -3.00 7.36 17.22
N ALA A 46 -3.65 6.34 16.62
CA ALA A 46 -5.00 6.47 16.10
C ALA A 46 -6.01 6.85 17.19
N SER A 47 -5.89 6.24 18.37
CA SER A 47 -6.75 6.56 19.52
C SER A 47 -6.58 8.00 20.00
N LEU A 48 -5.36 8.54 19.98
CA LEU A 48 -5.08 9.92 20.38
C LEU A 48 -5.54 10.93 19.32
N ASP A 49 -5.39 10.59 18.03
CA ASP A 49 -5.86 11.41 16.91
C ASP A 49 -7.38 11.57 16.96
N ILE A 50 -8.14 10.48 17.13
CA ILE A 50 -9.60 10.51 17.25
C ILE A 50 -10.03 11.42 18.45
N LYS A 51 -9.37 11.30 19.60
CA LYS A 51 -9.62 12.16 20.74
C LYS A 51 -9.27 13.62 20.46
N SER A 52 -8.18 13.87 19.73
CA SER A 52 -7.77 15.20 19.31
C SER A 52 -8.84 15.84 18.44
N TYR A 53 -9.36 15.11 17.46
CA TYR A 53 -10.46 15.57 16.61
C TYR A 53 -11.72 15.89 17.40
N GLU A 54 -12.15 15.02 18.33
CA GLU A 54 -13.31 15.22 19.20
C GLU A 54 -13.17 16.45 20.10
N SER A 55 -11.95 16.77 20.54
CA SER A 55 -11.66 17.96 21.36
C SER A 55 -11.45 19.24 20.57
N GLY A 56 -11.50 19.18 19.23
CA GLY A 56 -11.24 20.31 18.33
C GLY A 56 -9.75 20.67 18.19
N SER A 57 -8.86 19.84 18.70
CA SER A 57 -7.42 19.96 18.43
C SER A 57 -7.10 19.53 16.98
N ARG A 58 -5.93 19.96 16.49
CA ARG A 58 -5.44 19.59 15.14
C ARG A 58 -4.20 18.71 15.19
N ALA A 59 -3.90 18.12 16.33
CA ALA A 59 -2.81 17.15 16.43
C ALA A 59 -3.20 15.86 15.69
N ASP A 60 -2.36 15.42 14.75
CA ASP A 60 -2.61 14.25 13.93
C ASP A 60 -1.57 13.14 14.18
N TRP A 61 -1.96 11.90 13.88
CA TRP A 61 -1.14 10.72 14.13
C TRP A 61 0.09 10.62 13.24
N VAL A 62 0.02 11.11 11.98
CA VAL A 62 1.17 11.11 11.06
C VAL A 62 2.27 11.99 11.62
N SER A 63 1.94 13.21 12.01
CA SER A 63 2.90 14.17 12.61
C SER A 63 3.51 13.65 13.91
N ALA A 64 2.69 13.05 14.79
CA ALA A 64 3.18 12.49 16.04
C ALA A 64 4.11 11.29 15.83
N LEU A 65 3.73 10.34 14.94
CA LEU A 65 4.56 9.18 14.62
C LEU A 65 5.83 9.58 13.86
N ALA A 66 5.77 10.59 13.00
CA ALA A 66 6.95 11.12 12.30
C ALA A 66 7.98 11.71 13.27
N HIS A 67 7.54 12.49 14.28
CA HIS A 67 8.41 12.96 15.36
C HIS A 67 9.07 11.78 16.11
N LEU A 68 8.30 10.75 16.46
CA LEU A 68 8.86 9.56 17.10
C LEU A 68 9.81 8.81 16.17
N GLY A 69 9.51 8.73 14.88
CA GLY A 69 10.42 8.19 13.86
C GLY A 69 11.77 8.92 13.86
N ALA A 70 11.74 10.26 13.85
CA ALA A 70 12.94 11.08 13.94
C ALA A 70 13.70 10.88 15.25
N LYS A 71 12.97 10.83 16.38
CA LYS A 71 13.52 10.62 17.73
C LYS A 71 14.17 9.25 17.91
N TYR A 72 13.58 8.19 17.36
CA TYR A 72 14.04 6.82 17.53
C TYR A 72 14.95 6.33 16.38
N GLY A 73 15.12 7.14 15.33
CA GLY A 73 15.84 6.72 14.12
C GLY A 73 15.12 5.60 13.37
N GLY A 74 13.79 5.57 13.42
CA GLY A 74 12.92 4.55 12.80
C GLY A 74 12.75 3.27 13.63
N ASP A 75 13.49 3.07 14.72
CA ASP A 75 13.43 1.87 15.55
C ASP A 75 12.36 1.97 16.65
N PHE A 76 11.13 1.54 16.34
CA PHE A 76 10.00 1.52 17.27
C PHE A 76 10.04 0.36 18.30
N SER A 77 11.09 -0.46 18.34
CA SER A 77 11.33 -1.34 19.48
C SER A 77 11.50 -0.54 20.80
N ARG A 78 11.88 0.74 20.66
CA ARG A 78 12.04 1.71 21.75
C ARG A 78 10.78 2.50 22.08
N TYR A 79 9.67 2.21 21.44
CA TYR A 79 8.43 2.94 21.59
C TYR A 79 7.97 3.07 23.04
N LYS A 80 7.59 4.28 23.43
CA LYS A 80 6.97 4.60 24.73
C LYS A 80 5.71 5.43 24.50
N LYS A 81 4.61 4.98 25.05
CA LYS A 81 3.31 5.70 25.00
C LYS A 81 3.38 7.10 25.60
N SER A 82 4.26 7.31 26.59
CA SER A 82 4.51 8.64 27.17
C SER A 82 5.09 9.62 26.16
N ASP A 83 6.01 9.15 25.30
CA ASP A 83 6.61 9.99 24.26
C ASP A 83 5.56 10.40 23.22
N LEU A 84 4.69 9.46 22.84
CA LEU A 84 3.59 9.74 21.92
C LEU A 84 2.61 10.77 22.50
N LYS A 85 2.21 10.63 23.78
CA LYS A 85 1.35 11.61 24.45
C LYS A 85 1.99 13.01 24.47
N ALA A 86 3.28 13.10 24.82
CA ALA A 86 4.00 14.36 24.81
C ALA A 86 4.07 14.99 23.40
N ALA A 87 4.20 14.16 22.33
CA ALA A 87 4.13 14.64 20.96
C ALA A 87 2.75 15.22 20.62
N PHE A 88 1.67 14.53 20.97
CA PHE A 88 0.30 15.04 20.77
C PHE A 88 0.03 16.33 21.56
N GLU A 89 0.50 16.45 22.81
CA GLU A 89 0.38 17.67 23.60
C GLU A 89 1.05 18.87 22.93
N LYS A 90 2.27 18.67 22.40
CA LYS A 90 3.00 19.72 21.67
C LYS A 90 2.29 20.10 20.36
N LEU A 91 1.87 19.13 19.56
CA LEU A 91 1.15 19.38 18.31
C LEU A 91 -0.20 20.05 18.53
N SER A 92 -0.87 19.76 19.65
CA SER A 92 -2.13 20.43 20.03
C SER A 92 -1.91 21.91 20.35
N ALA A 93 -0.76 22.26 20.93
CA ALA A 93 -0.38 23.63 21.21
C ALA A 93 0.16 24.37 19.97
N ASP A 94 0.97 23.68 19.16
CA ASP A 94 1.57 24.21 17.94
C ASP A 94 1.70 23.10 16.88
N PRO A 95 0.90 23.14 15.80
CA PRO A 95 0.99 22.16 14.71
C PRO A 95 2.37 22.10 14.00
N ALA A 96 3.18 23.15 14.12
CA ALA A 96 4.52 23.24 13.56
C ALA A 96 5.64 22.86 14.57
N ALA A 97 5.29 22.35 15.76
CA ALA A 97 6.19 22.11 16.88
C ALA A 97 7.46 21.29 16.56
N PHE A 98 7.49 20.56 15.46
CA PHE A 98 8.59 19.68 15.05
C PHE A 98 9.20 20.04 13.70
N ASP A 99 8.71 21.08 13.01
CA ASP A 99 9.14 21.42 11.63
C ASP A 99 10.64 21.73 11.52
N ASP A 100 11.26 22.24 12.61
CA ASP A 100 12.69 22.52 12.68
C ASP A 100 13.57 21.28 13.00
N GLU A 101 12.98 20.12 13.29
CA GLU A 101 13.73 18.90 13.56
C GLU A 101 14.30 18.33 12.27
N LYS A 102 15.63 18.07 12.24
CA LYS A 102 16.41 17.68 11.04
C LYS A 102 15.79 16.53 10.23
N TYR A 103 15.28 15.51 10.88
CA TYR A 103 14.79 14.28 10.22
C TYR A 103 13.25 14.20 10.14
N TYR A 104 12.55 15.09 10.82
CA TYR A 104 11.08 15.09 10.84
C TYR A 104 10.43 15.23 9.46
N PRO A 105 10.88 16.14 8.56
CA PRO A 105 10.26 16.26 7.24
C PRO A 105 10.32 14.95 6.44
N TYR A 106 11.42 14.20 6.53
CA TYR A 106 11.54 12.90 5.88
C TYR A 106 10.52 11.90 6.46
N TYR A 107 10.46 11.74 7.79
CA TYR A 107 9.53 10.81 8.42
C TYR A 107 8.07 11.22 8.19
N LYS A 108 7.77 12.53 8.19
CA LYS A 108 6.42 13.04 7.91
C LYS A 108 5.97 12.66 6.50
N GLN A 109 6.82 12.83 5.50
CA GLN A 109 6.54 12.42 4.13
C GLN A 109 6.46 10.89 4.00
N ALA A 110 7.42 10.15 4.56
CA ALA A 110 7.49 8.70 4.46
C ALA A 110 6.32 8.01 5.16
N TYR A 111 6.04 8.38 6.41
CA TYR A 111 4.96 7.78 7.19
C TYR A 111 3.58 8.26 6.71
N GLY A 112 3.47 9.52 6.29
CA GLY A 112 2.28 10.02 5.62
C GLY A 112 1.95 9.20 4.38
N ALA A 113 2.94 8.88 3.56
CA ALA A 113 2.74 8.03 2.38
C ALA A 113 2.21 6.63 2.73
N VAL A 114 2.50 6.10 3.93
CA VAL A 114 1.97 4.79 4.38
C VAL A 114 0.56 4.90 4.93
N ILE A 115 0.28 5.87 5.83
CA ILE A 115 -0.92 5.83 6.69
C ILE A 115 -1.89 7.01 6.57
N SER A 116 -1.58 8.06 5.81
CA SER A 116 -2.42 9.28 5.76
C SER A 116 -3.87 9.01 5.31
N GLY A 117 -4.07 8.03 4.43
CA GLY A 117 -5.40 7.67 3.92
C GLY A 117 -6.26 6.86 4.89
N TRP A 118 -5.72 6.41 6.04
CA TRP A 118 -6.39 5.42 6.87
C TRP A 118 -7.20 5.99 8.04
N LEU A 119 -6.99 7.24 8.37
CA LEU A 119 -7.73 7.92 9.44
C LEU A 119 -8.26 9.25 8.92
N GLY A 120 -9.52 9.54 9.21
CA GLY A 120 -10.17 10.76 8.76
C GLY A 120 -11.68 10.66 8.77
N GLU A 121 -12.31 11.59 8.08
CA GLU A 121 -13.76 11.60 7.89
C GLU A 121 -14.18 10.59 6.82
N TYR A 122 -15.27 9.89 7.07
CA TYR A 122 -15.92 8.96 6.13
C TYR A 122 -17.40 8.82 6.47
N TYR A 123 -18.15 8.19 5.58
CA TYR A 123 -19.57 7.92 5.78
C TYR A 123 -19.80 6.42 5.89
N VAL A 124 -20.73 6.03 6.75
CA VAL A 124 -21.24 4.66 6.86
C VAL A 124 -22.66 4.67 6.39
N ARG A 125 -22.97 3.77 5.46
CA ARG A 125 -24.33 3.57 4.95
C ARG A 125 -25.06 2.50 5.76
N ASP A 126 -26.26 2.86 6.23
CA ASP A 126 -27.20 1.95 6.88
C ASP A 126 -28.57 2.15 6.20
N GLY A 127 -28.88 1.29 5.24
CA GLY A 127 -30.00 1.47 4.32
C GLY A 127 -29.85 2.77 3.51
N GLU A 128 -30.82 3.68 3.59
CA GLU A 128 -30.78 4.99 2.94
C GLU A 128 -30.04 6.06 3.76
N LYS A 129 -29.72 5.75 5.02
CA LYS A 129 -29.08 6.71 5.93
C LYS A 129 -27.56 6.69 5.78
N LEU A 130 -26.98 7.87 5.50
CA LEU A 130 -25.55 8.12 5.57
C LEU A 130 -25.21 8.80 6.91
N THR A 131 -24.29 8.21 7.64
CA THR A 131 -23.81 8.76 8.91
C THR A 131 -22.33 9.10 8.80
N LYS A 132 -22.00 10.40 8.96
CA LYS A 132 -20.62 10.88 8.99
C LYS A 132 -19.92 10.39 10.25
N LYS A 133 -18.70 9.90 10.11
CA LYS A 133 -17.82 9.46 11.19
C LYS A 133 -16.42 10.04 10.99
N TYR A 134 -15.68 10.13 12.09
CA TYR A 134 -14.24 10.33 12.08
C TYR A 134 -13.57 9.14 12.77
N GLY A 135 -12.55 8.55 12.15
CA GLY A 135 -11.85 7.40 12.70
C GLY A 135 -11.09 6.63 11.63
N ILE A 136 -10.76 5.39 11.95
CA ILE A 136 -10.08 4.50 11.00
C ILE A 136 -11.06 4.12 9.87
N LYS A 137 -10.65 4.42 8.64
CA LYS A 137 -11.31 4.10 7.38
C LYS A 137 -10.48 3.16 6.52
N ALA A 138 -9.67 2.33 7.17
CA ALA A 138 -8.93 1.23 6.58
C ALA A 138 -9.29 -0.08 7.27
N PHE A 139 -9.24 -1.19 6.54
CA PHE A 139 -9.71 -2.49 7.02
C PHE A 139 -8.66 -3.59 6.84
N SER A 140 -8.74 -4.61 7.69
CA SER A 140 -8.04 -5.87 7.48
C SER A 140 -8.41 -6.46 6.11
N PRO A 141 -7.44 -6.98 5.33
CA PRO A 141 -7.74 -7.57 4.01
C PRO A 141 -8.52 -8.89 4.09
N ILE A 142 -8.71 -9.47 5.27
CA ILE A 142 -9.56 -10.65 5.50
C ILE A 142 -10.87 -10.23 6.18
N ALA A 143 -12.00 -10.65 5.63
CA ALA A 143 -13.33 -10.31 6.15
C ALA A 143 -13.53 -10.72 7.61
N GLY A 144 -14.35 -9.96 8.35
CA GLY A 144 -14.73 -10.26 9.73
C GLY A 144 -15.48 -11.59 9.83
N GLY A 145 -15.18 -12.38 10.88
CA GLY A 145 -15.74 -13.71 11.08
C GLY A 145 -14.97 -14.86 10.44
N TYR A 146 -13.93 -14.57 9.64
CA TYR A 146 -13.06 -15.58 9.02
C TYR A 146 -11.73 -15.66 9.75
N TYR A 147 -11.29 -16.87 10.04
CA TYR A 147 -9.99 -17.13 10.67
C TYR A 147 -8.87 -17.02 9.64
N TYR A 148 -7.73 -16.50 10.07
CA TYR A 148 -6.44 -16.59 9.39
C TYR A 148 -5.32 -16.74 10.42
N SER A 149 -4.17 -17.24 9.96
CA SER A 149 -2.90 -17.20 10.71
C SER A 149 -1.83 -16.58 9.80
N ASP A 150 -0.87 -15.93 10.41
CA ASP A 150 0.22 -15.26 9.73
C ASP A 150 1.50 -15.29 10.56
N TYR A 151 2.60 -14.92 9.96
CA TYR A 151 3.90 -14.76 10.61
C TYR A 151 4.73 -13.72 9.82
N ASP A 152 5.64 -13.09 10.54
CA ASP A 152 6.53 -12.08 9.97
C ASP A 152 7.61 -12.75 9.11
N ASP A 153 7.49 -12.60 7.78
CA ASP A 153 8.43 -13.15 6.82
C ASP A 153 8.76 -12.18 5.67
N PHE A 154 8.49 -10.89 5.89
CA PHE A 154 8.86 -9.87 4.92
C PHE A 154 10.36 -9.89 4.63
N GLY A 155 10.73 -9.82 3.35
CA GLY A 155 12.14 -9.89 2.93
C GLY A 155 12.75 -11.29 2.97
N ALA A 156 12.07 -12.32 3.50
CA ALA A 156 12.54 -13.69 3.51
C ALA A 156 12.86 -14.19 2.10
N SER A 157 13.91 -15.03 1.99
CA SER A 157 14.31 -15.60 0.70
C SER A 157 13.31 -16.65 0.24
N ARG A 158 12.79 -16.49 -0.96
CA ARG A 158 11.93 -17.46 -1.65
C ARG A 158 12.63 -18.02 -2.88
N LEU A 159 12.49 -19.31 -3.13
CA LEU A 159 13.10 -19.99 -4.27
C LEU A 159 12.01 -20.61 -5.17
N TYR A 160 11.82 -20.02 -6.35
CA TYR A 160 10.89 -20.49 -7.39
C TYR A 160 11.57 -20.42 -8.76
N GLY A 161 12.61 -21.26 -8.94
CA GLY A 161 13.44 -21.20 -10.14
C GLY A 161 14.56 -20.14 -10.10
N TYR A 162 14.35 -19.05 -9.36
CA TYR A 162 15.36 -18.04 -9.02
C TYR A 162 15.10 -17.50 -7.60
N ARG A 163 16.15 -16.97 -7.00
CA ARG A 163 16.06 -16.40 -5.64
C ARG A 163 15.40 -15.01 -5.70
N ARG A 164 14.38 -14.80 -4.89
CA ARG A 164 13.71 -13.51 -4.72
C ARG A 164 13.37 -13.26 -3.25
N ARG A 165 13.13 -12.02 -2.90
CA ARG A 165 12.61 -11.65 -1.58
C ARG A 165 11.09 -11.74 -1.57
N HIS A 166 10.53 -12.09 -0.43
CA HIS A 166 9.10 -11.97 -0.16
C HIS A 166 8.76 -10.50 0.09
N LEU A 167 8.03 -9.86 -0.82
CA LEU A 167 7.69 -8.42 -0.78
C LEU A 167 6.19 -8.24 -0.50
N GLY A 168 5.73 -8.78 0.62
CA GLY A 168 4.35 -8.75 1.06
C GLY A 168 4.18 -9.54 2.33
N HIS A 169 2.95 -9.89 2.64
CA HIS A 169 2.54 -10.62 3.82
C HIS A 169 1.59 -11.75 3.45
N ASP A 170 1.87 -12.96 3.89
CA ASP A 170 1.06 -14.14 3.62
C ASP A 170 0.08 -14.41 4.77
N MET A 171 -1.22 -14.29 4.51
CA MET A 171 -2.29 -14.54 5.47
C MET A 171 -2.96 -15.87 5.11
N LEU A 172 -2.65 -16.92 5.89
CA LEU A 172 -3.11 -18.28 5.68
C LEU A 172 -4.57 -18.42 6.11
N GLY A 173 -5.43 -18.93 5.22
CA GLY A 173 -6.86 -19.05 5.48
C GLY A 173 -7.52 -20.11 4.60
N SER A 174 -8.84 -20.21 4.67
CA SER A 174 -9.60 -21.17 3.84
C SER A 174 -9.84 -20.63 2.44
N VAL A 175 -9.80 -21.51 1.43
CA VAL A 175 -10.21 -21.16 0.07
C VAL A 175 -11.66 -20.63 0.07
N GLY A 176 -11.87 -19.48 -0.56
CA GLY A 176 -13.17 -18.81 -0.62
C GLY A 176 -13.44 -17.80 0.51
N THR A 177 -12.49 -17.62 1.43
CA THR A 177 -12.55 -16.51 2.40
C THR A 177 -12.65 -15.18 1.65
N PRO A 178 -13.65 -14.32 1.96
CA PRO A 178 -13.79 -13.01 1.30
C PRO A 178 -12.61 -12.09 1.62
N ILE A 179 -12.06 -11.49 0.58
CA ILE A 179 -10.96 -10.53 0.62
C ILE A 179 -11.53 -9.12 0.54
N ILE A 180 -11.01 -8.24 1.35
CA ILE A 180 -11.50 -6.88 1.59
C ILE A 180 -10.50 -5.86 1.03
N ALA A 181 -10.99 -4.83 0.35
CA ALA A 181 -10.20 -3.65 0.02
C ALA A 181 -9.75 -2.95 1.31
N MET A 182 -8.45 -2.87 1.53
CA MET A 182 -7.89 -2.25 2.75
C MET A 182 -8.18 -0.76 2.81
N GLU A 183 -8.13 -0.09 1.69
CA GLU A 183 -8.37 1.34 1.51
C GLU A 183 -9.20 1.56 0.25
N ALA A 184 -9.89 2.71 0.17
CA ALA A 184 -10.58 3.14 -1.03
C ALA A 184 -9.58 3.55 -2.13
N GLY A 185 -9.96 3.32 -3.39
CA GLY A 185 -9.08 3.61 -4.51
C GLY A 185 -9.64 3.16 -5.85
N TYR A 186 -8.77 3.15 -6.86
CA TYR A 186 -9.07 2.66 -8.19
C TYR A 186 -8.44 1.29 -8.42
N VAL A 187 -9.16 0.39 -9.07
CA VAL A 187 -8.61 -0.86 -9.57
C VAL A 187 -7.63 -0.55 -10.69
N GLU A 188 -6.33 -0.65 -10.41
CA GLU A 188 -5.26 -0.37 -11.38
C GLU A 188 -4.90 -1.61 -12.19
N ALA A 189 -5.09 -2.80 -11.61
CA ALA A 189 -4.77 -4.06 -12.26
C ALA A 189 -5.68 -5.18 -11.79
N VAL A 190 -6.21 -5.96 -12.73
CA VAL A 190 -7.00 -7.15 -12.43
C VAL A 190 -6.66 -8.25 -13.44
N GLY A 191 -6.61 -9.50 -13.00
CA GLY A 191 -6.38 -10.64 -13.89
C GLY A 191 -5.29 -11.59 -13.43
N TRP A 192 -4.71 -12.30 -14.39
CA TRP A 192 -3.72 -13.35 -14.16
C TRP A 192 -2.30 -12.86 -14.39
N ASN A 193 -1.39 -13.20 -13.47
CA ASN A 193 0.04 -13.27 -13.78
C ASN A 193 0.64 -14.60 -13.31
N MET A 194 1.79 -14.98 -13.87
CA MET A 194 2.35 -16.31 -13.62
C MET A 194 2.78 -16.54 -12.17
N TYR A 195 3.13 -15.50 -11.43
CA TYR A 195 3.58 -15.62 -10.03
C TYR A 195 2.42 -15.49 -9.04
N GLY A 196 1.68 -14.41 -9.10
CA GLY A 196 0.56 -14.13 -8.19
C GLY A 196 -0.74 -14.88 -8.51
N GLY A 197 -0.81 -15.55 -9.67
CA GLY A 197 -2.04 -16.19 -10.12
C GLY A 197 -3.12 -15.15 -10.45
N TRP A 198 -4.34 -15.38 -10.04
CA TRP A 198 -5.37 -14.37 -10.06
C TRP A 198 -5.07 -13.29 -9.01
N ARG A 199 -5.09 -12.04 -9.42
CA ARG A 199 -4.70 -10.89 -8.60
C ARG A 199 -5.57 -9.67 -8.85
N ILE A 200 -5.61 -8.78 -7.85
CA ILE A 200 -6.13 -7.41 -7.95
C ILE A 200 -5.06 -6.46 -7.44
N GLY A 201 -4.89 -5.33 -8.12
CA GLY A 201 -4.09 -4.20 -7.67
C GLY A 201 -4.96 -2.97 -7.51
N ILE A 202 -4.92 -2.31 -6.36
CA ILE A 202 -5.70 -1.11 -6.06
C ILE A 202 -4.75 0.05 -5.80
N ARG A 203 -4.94 1.17 -6.50
CA ARG A 203 -4.23 2.43 -6.26
C ARG A 203 -5.08 3.32 -5.36
N SER A 204 -4.50 3.81 -4.23
CA SER A 204 -5.16 4.83 -3.40
C SER A 204 -5.46 6.10 -4.20
N PHE A 205 -6.48 6.85 -3.82
CA PHE A 205 -6.89 8.07 -4.55
C PHE A 205 -5.81 9.14 -4.62
N ASP A 206 -4.94 9.25 -3.61
CA ASP A 206 -3.79 10.15 -3.62
C ASP A 206 -2.62 9.66 -4.50
N GLY A 207 -2.72 8.44 -5.06
CA GLY A 207 -1.74 7.83 -5.94
C GLY A 207 -0.48 7.29 -5.23
N LEU A 208 -0.37 7.44 -3.91
CA LEU A 208 0.86 7.12 -3.16
C LEU A 208 1.00 5.63 -2.83
N ARG A 209 -0.12 4.90 -2.64
CA ARG A 209 -0.14 3.49 -2.25
C ARG A 209 -0.70 2.62 -3.37
N TYR A 210 -0.04 1.50 -3.62
CA TYR A 210 -0.55 0.43 -4.46
C TYR A 210 -0.65 -0.84 -3.64
N TYR A 211 -1.87 -1.32 -3.45
CA TYR A 211 -2.17 -2.56 -2.75
C TYR A 211 -2.23 -3.71 -3.74
N TYR A 212 -1.54 -4.79 -3.44
CA TYR A 212 -1.47 -5.99 -4.27
C TYR A 212 -2.08 -7.17 -3.52
N TYR A 213 -3.13 -7.76 -4.07
CA TYR A 213 -3.82 -8.94 -3.54
C TYR A 213 -3.65 -10.08 -4.53
N ALA A 214 -3.05 -11.18 -4.11
CA ALA A 214 -2.69 -12.29 -5.01
C ALA A 214 -3.08 -13.66 -4.45
N HIS A 215 -2.88 -14.69 -5.28
CA HIS A 215 -3.23 -16.07 -5.04
C HIS A 215 -4.74 -16.29 -4.87
N LEU A 216 -5.56 -15.48 -5.56
CA LEU A 216 -6.99 -15.55 -5.47
C LEU A 216 -7.54 -16.89 -5.97
N ARG A 217 -8.81 -17.15 -5.68
CA ARG A 217 -9.49 -18.41 -5.93
C ARG A 217 -9.53 -18.76 -7.41
N LYS A 218 -9.31 -20.05 -7.72
CA LYS A 218 -9.55 -20.60 -9.04
C LYS A 218 -11.03 -20.52 -9.42
N ASP A 219 -11.32 -20.33 -10.71
CA ASP A 219 -12.65 -20.28 -11.34
C ASP A 219 -13.56 -19.11 -10.90
N HIS A 220 -13.39 -18.59 -9.70
CA HIS A 220 -14.16 -17.46 -9.17
C HIS A 220 -13.28 -16.59 -8.26
N PRO A 221 -12.32 -15.83 -8.83
CA PRO A 221 -11.34 -15.07 -8.07
C PRO A 221 -11.88 -13.74 -7.52
N PHE A 222 -12.79 -13.11 -8.25
CA PHE A 222 -13.26 -11.75 -7.98
C PHE A 222 -14.71 -11.77 -7.47
N CYS A 223 -15.08 -10.75 -6.72
CA CYS A 223 -16.44 -10.48 -6.32
C CYS A 223 -17.10 -9.58 -7.37
N GLY A 224 -18.14 -10.08 -8.04
CA GLY A 224 -18.78 -9.38 -9.15
C GLY A 224 -17.87 -9.17 -10.37
N ASP A 225 -18.24 -8.22 -11.21
CA ASP A 225 -17.55 -7.90 -12.49
C ASP A 225 -16.45 -6.83 -12.32
N ILE A 226 -15.65 -6.94 -11.27
CA ILE A 226 -14.56 -5.98 -10.98
C ILE A 226 -13.58 -5.91 -12.16
N LYS A 227 -13.26 -4.68 -12.63
CA LYS A 227 -12.36 -4.41 -13.76
C LYS A 227 -11.48 -3.20 -13.51
N GLU A 228 -10.44 -3.07 -14.33
CA GLU A 228 -9.54 -1.92 -14.29
C GLU A 228 -10.30 -0.60 -14.53
N GLY A 229 -10.02 0.41 -13.72
CA GLY A 229 -10.70 1.70 -13.70
C GLY A 229 -11.86 1.80 -12.72
N ASP A 230 -12.38 0.68 -12.20
CA ASP A 230 -13.45 0.73 -11.21
C ASP A 230 -13.00 1.35 -9.89
N THR A 231 -13.88 2.11 -9.27
CA THR A 231 -13.70 2.58 -7.90
C THR A 231 -14.08 1.48 -6.92
N VAL A 232 -13.25 1.27 -5.90
CA VAL A 232 -13.55 0.41 -4.76
C VAL A 232 -13.49 1.21 -3.47
N TYR A 233 -14.37 0.87 -2.51
CA TYR A 233 -14.41 1.52 -1.21
C TYR A 233 -13.72 0.66 -0.15
N ALA A 234 -13.15 1.30 0.85
CA ALA A 234 -12.56 0.61 1.98
C ALA A 234 -13.60 -0.30 2.66
N GLY A 235 -13.24 -1.55 2.95
CA GLY A 235 -14.17 -2.51 3.53
C GLY A 235 -15.02 -3.29 2.52
N GLN A 236 -14.99 -2.94 1.23
CA GLN A 236 -15.68 -3.67 0.16
C GLN A 236 -15.06 -5.04 -0.09
N VAL A 237 -15.88 -6.05 -0.39
CA VAL A 237 -15.41 -7.37 -0.86
C VAL A 237 -14.93 -7.23 -2.30
N ILE A 238 -13.68 -7.63 -2.56
CA ILE A 238 -13.07 -7.52 -3.89
C ILE A 238 -12.77 -8.86 -4.54
N GLY A 239 -12.76 -9.94 -3.76
CA GLY A 239 -12.46 -11.27 -4.28
C GLY A 239 -12.40 -12.32 -3.19
N TYR A 240 -11.80 -13.47 -3.53
CA TYR A 240 -11.79 -14.66 -2.68
C TYR A 240 -10.41 -15.28 -2.58
N LEU A 241 -9.98 -15.60 -1.35
CA LEU A 241 -8.73 -16.28 -1.05
C LEU A 241 -8.66 -17.63 -1.77
N GLY A 242 -7.50 -17.97 -2.32
CA GLY A 242 -7.28 -19.20 -3.06
C GLY A 242 -5.89 -19.79 -2.94
N MET A 243 -5.45 -20.42 -4.04
CA MET A 243 -4.17 -21.13 -4.15
C MET A 243 -3.57 -20.98 -5.56
N THR A 244 -4.02 -19.99 -6.35
CA THR A 244 -3.57 -19.82 -7.72
C THR A 244 -2.21 -19.14 -7.81
N GLY A 245 -1.46 -19.41 -8.87
CA GLY A 245 -0.16 -18.78 -9.13
C GLY A 245 0.95 -19.79 -9.40
N TYR A 246 2.19 -19.30 -9.52
CA TYR A 246 3.39 -20.05 -9.86
C TYR A 246 3.21 -21.01 -11.06
N SER A 247 2.47 -20.54 -12.07
CA SER A 247 2.16 -21.29 -13.29
C SER A 247 2.01 -20.36 -14.48
N ALA A 248 2.66 -20.71 -15.59
CA ALA A 248 2.44 -20.05 -16.88
C ALA A 248 1.02 -20.34 -17.43
N LYS A 249 0.42 -21.48 -17.02
CA LYS A 249 -0.95 -21.82 -17.38
C LYS A 249 -1.91 -21.05 -16.48
N LYS A 250 -2.84 -20.32 -17.12
CA LYS A 250 -3.87 -19.54 -16.42
C LYS A 250 -4.84 -20.45 -15.66
N ASN A 251 -5.33 -19.94 -14.52
CA ASN A 251 -6.40 -20.54 -13.71
C ASN A 251 -6.03 -21.93 -13.13
N VAL A 252 -4.80 -22.03 -12.58
CA VAL A 252 -4.28 -23.27 -11.97
C VAL A 252 -3.91 -23.01 -10.53
N ASN A 253 -4.34 -23.90 -9.64
CA ASN A 253 -3.84 -23.99 -8.27
C ASN A 253 -2.48 -24.70 -8.32
N ASN A 254 -1.41 -23.96 -8.02
CA ASN A 254 -0.05 -24.51 -7.92
C ASN A 254 0.66 -24.07 -6.64
N ILE A 255 -0.13 -23.64 -5.67
CA ILE A 255 0.29 -23.32 -4.30
C ILE A 255 -0.28 -24.40 -3.38
N ASN A 256 0.54 -24.89 -2.45
CA ASN A 256 0.18 -26.03 -1.61
C ASN A 256 -0.66 -25.63 -0.39
N VAL A 257 -0.52 -24.38 0.09
CA VAL A 257 -1.22 -23.89 1.29
C VAL A 257 -2.06 -22.66 0.90
N PRO A 258 -3.39 -22.69 1.13
CA PRO A 258 -4.24 -21.56 0.81
C PRO A 258 -3.84 -20.32 1.63
N HIS A 259 -3.61 -19.19 0.95
CA HIS A 259 -3.33 -17.92 1.60
C HIS A 259 -3.65 -16.75 0.68
N LEU A 260 -3.88 -15.61 1.28
CA LEU A 260 -3.82 -14.31 0.63
C LEU A 260 -2.39 -13.81 0.74
N HIS A 261 -1.73 -13.52 -0.40
CA HIS A 261 -0.55 -12.66 -0.40
C HIS A 261 -1.01 -11.21 -0.58
N VAL A 262 -0.74 -10.37 0.41
CA VAL A 262 -1.05 -8.94 0.36
C VAL A 262 0.23 -8.12 0.48
N GLY A 263 0.39 -7.11 -0.38
CA GLY A 263 1.54 -6.19 -0.35
C GLY A 263 1.10 -4.75 -0.50
N MET A 264 1.93 -3.83 -0.02
CA MET A 264 1.80 -2.40 -0.24
C MET A 264 3.09 -1.86 -0.84
N GLN A 265 2.97 -1.21 -1.99
CA GLN A 265 4.07 -0.51 -2.64
C GLN A 265 3.82 1.00 -2.52
N LEU A 266 4.86 1.76 -2.11
CA LEU A 266 4.81 3.22 -2.16
C LEU A 266 5.34 3.74 -3.49
N ILE A 267 4.71 4.80 -4.00
CA ILE A 267 5.01 5.39 -5.30
C ILE A 267 5.04 6.91 -5.17
N PHE A 268 6.24 7.46 -5.00
CA PHE A 268 6.50 8.89 -4.98
C PHE A 268 6.77 9.44 -6.38
N ASP A 269 7.15 8.56 -7.32
CA ASP A 269 7.34 8.88 -8.73
C ASP A 269 6.87 7.68 -9.58
N PRO A 270 6.20 7.91 -10.73
CA PRO A 270 5.68 6.82 -11.57
C PRO A 270 6.73 5.78 -11.98
N SER A 271 8.02 6.15 -12.08
CA SER A 271 9.11 5.22 -12.41
C SER A 271 9.35 4.14 -11.34
N GLN A 272 8.83 4.34 -10.11
CA GLN A 272 8.96 3.37 -9.03
C GLN A 272 7.98 2.20 -9.15
N LYS A 273 6.91 2.33 -9.94
CA LYS A 273 5.87 1.29 -10.02
C LYS A 273 6.42 -0.05 -10.50
N ASP A 274 7.12 -0.05 -11.63
CA ASP A 274 7.67 -1.25 -12.26
C ASP A 274 9.20 -1.21 -12.41
N GLY A 275 9.84 -0.19 -11.83
CA GLY A 275 11.27 0.09 -11.92
C GLY A 275 12.11 -0.65 -10.89
N ILE A 276 13.39 -0.26 -10.81
CA ILE A 276 14.37 -0.84 -9.88
C ILE A 276 14.30 -0.25 -8.47
N ASN A 277 13.63 0.88 -8.29
CA ASN A 277 13.51 1.60 -7.01
C ASN A 277 12.12 1.39 -6.37
N GLN A 278 11.55 0.20 -6.49
CA GLN A 278 10.30 -0.16 -5.84
C GLN A 278 10.44 -0.12 -4.32
N ILE A 279 9.46 0.49 -3.65
CA ILE A 279 9.40 0.55 -2.18
C ILE A 279 8.23 -0.31 -1.73
N TRP A 280 8.52 -1.50 -1.22
CA TRP A 280 7.54 -2.39 -0.60
C TRP A 280 7.62 -2.28 0.91
N ILE A 281 6.47 -2.22 1.55
CA ILE A 281 6.34 -2.04 3.00
C ILE A 281 6.10 -3.38 3.67
N ASP A 282 6.76 -3.60 4.81
CA ASP A 282 6.42 -4.70 5.70
C ASP A 282 5.00 -4.50 6.25
N MET A 283 4.14 -5.46 5.94
CA MET A 283 2.71 -5.39 6.28
C MET A 283 2.37 -6.04 7.62
N TYR A 284 3.32 -6.73 8.29
CA TYR A 284 3.01 -7.51 9.47
C TYR A 284 2.43 -6.68 10.62
N ALA A 285 3.10 -5.58 10.99
CA ALA A 285 2.60 -4.67 12.01
C ALA A 285 1.28 -3.96 11.58
N ILE A 286 1.15 -3.67 10.29
CA ILE A 286 -0.03 -3.03 9.69
C ILE A 286 -1.24 -3.96 9.76
N THR A 287 -1.11 -5.20 9.31
CA THR A 287 -2.20 -6.20 9.37
C THR A 287 -2.55 -6.54 10.81
N GLY A 288 -1.56 -6.58 11.70
CA GLY A 288 -1.76 -6.70 13.14
C GLY A 288 -2.61 -5.56 13.73
N PHE A 289 -2.31 -4.31 13.38
CA PHE A 289 -3.13 -3.15 13.75
C PHE A 289 -4.55 -3.26 13.18
N LEU A 290 -4.67 -3.51 11.88
CA LEU A 290 -5.95 -3.60 11.18
C LEU A 290 -6.77 -4.84 11.54
N SER A 291 -6.21 -5.82 12.25
CA SER A 291 -6.95 -6.99 12.75
C SER A 291 -8.16 -6.62 13.62
N LYS A 292 -8.14 -5.44 14.25
CA LYS A 292 -9.25 -4.85 15.02
C LYS A 292 -10.32 -4.18 14.16
N TYR A 293 -9.99 -3.83 12.92
CA TYR A 293 -10.84 -3.11 11.97
C TYR A 293 -11.21 -4.05 10.83
N ARG A 294 -12.22 -4.89 11.05
CA ARG A 294 -12.63 -5.92 10.11
C ARG A 294 -14.00 -5.62 9.52
N SER A 295 -14.11 -5.64 8.20
CA SER A 295 -15.39 -5.55 7.49
C SER A 295 -16.12 -6.87 7.63
N TYR A 296 -17.27 -6.87 8.29
CA TYR A 296 -18.16 -8.03 8.35
C TYR A 296 -19.01 -8.11 7.10
N VAL A 297 -19.26 -9.32 6.65
CA VAL A 297 -19.94 -9.58 5.38
C VAL A 297 -21.18 -10.47 5.54
N PHE A 298 -22.06 -10.44 4.54
CA PHE A 298 -23.15 -11.38 4.38
C PHE A 298 -23.18 -11.88 2.93
N LYS A 299 -23.76 -13.05 2.70
CA LYS A 299 -23.92 -13.58 1.35
C LYS A 299 -25.26 -13.09 0.80
N GLY A 300 -25.23 -12.40 -0.35
CA GLY A 300 -26.42 -11.91 -1.03
C GLY A 300 -27.13 -12.99 -1.86
N ASP A 301 -28.30 -12.63 -2.40
CA ASP A 301 -29.10 -13.50 -3.28
C ASP A 301 -28.41 -13.73 -4.64
N ASP A 302 -27.50 -12.84 -5.02
CA ASP A 302 -26.62 -12.96 -6.19
C ASP A 302 -25.50 -14.00 -6.01
N GLY A 303 -25.39 -14.57 -4.80
CA GLY A 303 -24.37 -15.55 -4.45
C GLY A 303 -23.02 -14.95 -4.05
N GLU A 304 -22.85 -13.62 -4.12
CA GLU A 304 -21.66 -12.88 -3.75
C GLU A 304 -21.69 -12.45 -2.28
N TYR A 305 -20.51 -12.03 -1.76
CA TYR A 305 -20.43 -11.45 -0.42
C TYR A 305 -20.43 -9.92 -0.50
N HIS A 306 -21.22 -9.30 0.38
CA HIS A 306 -21.34 -7.85 0.51
C HIS A 306 -20.97 -7.41 1.91
N ALA A 307 -20.40 -6.21 2.04
CA ALA A 307 -20.13 -5.62 3.35
C ALA A 307 -21.44 -5.30 4.09
N LYS A 308 -21.53 -5.65 5.38
CA LYS A 308 -22.71 -5.33 6.21
C LYS A 308 -22.88 -3.83 6.43
N ASN A 309 -21.77 -3.12 6.56
CA ASN A 309 -21.75 -1.68 6.78
C ASN A 309 -20.82 -1.06 5.72
N PRO A 310 -21.30 -0.86 4.48
CA PRO A 310 -20.49 -0.24 3.45
C PRO A 310 -20.07 1.17 3.86
N THR A 311 -18.80 1.48 3.57
CA THR A 311 -18.26 2.83 3.77
C THR A 311 -18.23 3.59 2.46
N GLU A 312 -18.38 4.90 2.53
CA GLU A 312 -18.23 5.81 1.40
C GLU A 312 -17.27 6.92 1.80
N ASP A 313 -16.33 7.21 0.95
CA ASP A 313 -15.37 8.31 1.11
C ASP A 313 -15.64 9.33 0.00
N PHE A 314 -16.19 10.47 0.37
CA PHE A 314 -16.48 11.57 -0.57
C PHE A 314 -15.31 12.55 -0.70
N SER A 315 -14.14 12.23 -0.20
CA SER A 315 -12.91 13.00 -0.48
C SER A 315 -12.36 12.71 -1.89
N LEU A 316 -13.19 12.16 -2.77
CA LEU A 316 -12.88 11.94 -4.18
C LEU A 316 -12.73 13.30 -4.86
N PRO A 317 -11.69 13.51 -5.70
CA PRO A 317 -11.73 14.60 -6.66
C PRO A 317 -12.92 14.38 -7.61
N ASP A 318 -13.70 15.44 -7.79
CA ASP A 318 -14.77 15.51 -8.81
C ASP A 318 -14.24 15.21 -10.22
#